data_4b3d072c4b50406e9ed47089eb2e7f6b
#
_entry.id   4b3d072c4b50406e9ed47089eb2e7f6b
#
_cell.length_a   1.000
_cell.length_b   1.000
_cell.length_c   1.000
_cell.angle_alpha   90.00
_cell.angle_beta   90.00
_cell.angle_gamma   90.00
#
_symmetry.space_group_name_H-M   'P 1'
#
loop_
_entity.id
_entity.type
_entity.pdbx_description
1 polymer ?
#
loop_
_entity_poly.entity_id
_entity_poly.type
_entity_poly.pdbx_seq_one_letter_code
_entity_poly.pdbx_strand_id
1 'polypeptide(L)'
;MARISQELIDAYQTINTSTIGHLIGEGYVAGLRPIAPCQKVYAGNLVTVILKNENTQAIRQALLNCQSGDVLCIDARVLNHRACWGALRTCIAMYHGVSAVMVLGRVTDSRAIEQLGFPVFGLGISPLTTS
;
A
#
# COMPACT_ATOMS: atom_id res chain seq x y z
N MET A 1 -1.40 -3.54 -20.17
CA MET A 1 -2.73 -3.56 -19.53
C MET A 1 -3.33 -2.15 -19.56
N ALA A 2 -4.59 -2.07 -19.94
CA ALA A 2 -5.29 -0.78 -19.96
C ALA A 2 -5.48 -0.25 -18.54
N ARG A 3 -5.28 1.05 -18.37
CA ARG A 3 -5.51 1.69 -17.07
C ARG A 3 -7.00 1.96 -16.86
N ILE A 4 -7.42 1.91 -15.62
CA ILE A 4 -8.79 2.27 -15.23
C ILE A 4 -8.96 3.78 -15.40
N SER A 5 -10.12 4.21 -15.92
CA SER A 5 -10.40 5.63 -16.11
C SER A 5 -10.46 6.38 -14.77
N GLN A 6 -10.09 7.65 -14.78
CA GLN A 6 -10.16 8.49 -13.58
C GLN A 6 -11.60 8.65 -13.09
N GLU A 7 -12.57 8.70 -14.01
CA GLU A 7 -13.99 8.75 -13.67
C GLU A 7 -14.42 7.55 -12.83
N LEU A 8 -14.00 6.35 -13.20
CA LEU A 8 -14.31 5.13 -12.46
C LEU A 8 -13.62 5.10 -11.10
N ILE A 9 -12.34 5.51 -11.05
CA ILE A 9 -11.58 5.63 -9.79
C ILE A 9 -12.30 6.57 -8.83
N ASP A 10 -12.70 7.75 -9.30
CA ASP A 10 -13.40 8.75 -8.48
C ASP A 10 -14.73 8.19 -7.93
N ALA A 11 -15.45 7.43 -8.75
CA ALA A 11 -16.70 6.80 -8.34
C ALA A 11 -16.46 5.77 -7.20
N TYR A 12 -15.44 4.94 -7.33
CA TYR A 12 -15.12 3.95 -6.30
C TYR A 12 -14.66 4.57 -4.98
N GLN A 13 -14.05 5.74 -5.00
CA GLN A 13 -13.65 6.44 -3.78
C GLN A 13 -14.82 6.87 -2.91
N THR A 14 -16.04 6.86 -3.44
CA THR A 14 -17.27 7.20 -2.70
C THR A 14 -17.98 5.98 -2.12
N ILE A 15 -17.46 4.76 -2.36
CA ILE A 15 -18.09 3.51 -1.98
C ILE A 15 -17.29 2.84 -0.87
N ASN A 16 -17.94 2.48 0.23
CA ASN A 16 -17.30 1.73 1.29
C ASN A 16 -16.94 0.31 0.82
N THR A 17 -15.77 -0.18 1.23
CA THR A 17 -15.33 -1.55 0.89
C THR A 17 -16.30 -2.62 1.38
N SER A 18 -16.97 -2.40 2.51
CA SER A 18 -17.99 -3.33 3.01
C SER A 18 -19.18 -3.46 2.07
N THR A 19 -19.57 -2.36 1.40
CA THR A 19 -20.63 -2.39 0.39
C THR A 19 -20.23 -3.29 -0.79
N ILE A 20 -18.99 -3.18 -1.23
CA ILE A 20 -18.45 -4.04 -2.29
C ILE A 20 -18.45 -5.50 -1.83
N GLY A 21 -18.00 -5.75 -0.59
CA GLY A 21 -17.94 -7.09 -0.01
C GLY A 21 -19.29 -7.80 0.13
N HIS A 22 -20.39 -7.04 0.20
CA HIS A 22 -21.74 -7.63 0.16
C HIS A 22 -22.14 -8.13 -1.24
N LEU A 23 -21.49 -7.65 -2.28
CA LEU A 23 -21.83 -7.97 -3.67
C LEU A 23 -20.84 -8.94 -4.31
N ILE A 24 -19.56 -8.89 -3.88
CA ILE A 24 -18.47 -9.65 -4.49
C ILE A 24 -17.75 -10.43 -3.40
N GLY A 25 -17.59 -11.72 -3.57
CA GLY A 25 -16.94 -12.60 -2.60
C GLY A 25 -15.42 -12.75 -2.75
N GLU A 26 -14.79 -11.92 -3.56
CA GLU A 26 -13.36 -12.03 -3.86
C GLU A 26 -12.69 -10.67 -3.90
N GLY A 27 -11.34 -10.65 -3.98
CA GLY A 27 -10.56 -9.41 -3.98
C GLY A 27 -10.20 -8.88 -2.60
N TYR A 28 -10.67 -9.55 -1.54
CA TYR A 28 -10.33 -9.17 -0.16
C TYR A 28 -8.92 -9.66 0.20
N VAL A 29 -8.10 -8.75 0.71
CA VAL A 29 -6.77 -9.07 1.22
C VAL A 29 -6.83 -9.12 2.74
N ALA A 30 -6.80 -10.33 3.28
CA ALA A 30 -6.99 -10.57 4.70
C ALA A 30 -5.86 -10.01 5.56
N GLY A 31 -6.21 -9.48 6.72
CA GLY A 31 -5.26 -9.07 7.75
C GLY A 31 -4.68 -7.67 7.56
N LEU A 32 -4.90 -7.01 6.43
CA LEU A 32 -4.45 -5.64 6.23
C LEU A 32 -5.22 -4.67 7.13
N ARG A 33 -4.47 -3.79 7.80
CA ARG A 33 -5.02 -2.73 8.64
C ARG A 33 -4.29 -1.42 8.35
N PRO A 34 -4.95 -0.27 8.48
CA PRO A 34 -4.26 1.01 8.37
C PRO A 34 -3.22 1.12 9.49
N ILE A 35 -2.00 1.53 9.12
CA ILE A 35 -0.91 1.74 10.08
C ILE A 35 -1.15 2.99 10.92
N ALA A 36 -1.80 3.99 10.34
CA ALA A 36 -2.30 5.17 11.04
C ALA A 36 -3.81 5.29 10.79
N PRO A 37 -4.56 6.03 11.64
CA PRO A 37 -6.00 6.20 11.44
C PRO A 37 -6.33 6.66 10.02
N CYS A 38 -7.27 6.01 9.38
CA CYS A 38 -7.67 6.27 8.02
C CYS A 38 -9.20 6.22 7.91
N GLN A 39 -9.79 7.33 7.43
CA GLN A 39 -11.25 7.46 7.29
C GLN A 39 -11.69 7.63 5.83
N LYS A 40 -10.74 7.55 4.90
CA LYS A 40 -11.02 7.69 3.47
C LYS A 40 -10.93 6.36 2.76
N VAL A 41 -11.65 6.25 1.66
CA VAL A 41 -11.50 5.15 0.70
C VAL A 41 -10.53 5.61 -0.38
N TYR A 42 -9.55 4.76 -0.67
CA TYR A 42 -8.56 5.00 -1.73
C TYR A 42 -8.79 4.00 -2.85
N ALA A 43 -8.70 4.46 -4.07
CA ALA A 43 -8.82 3.64 -5.26
C ALA A 43 -7.78 4.07 -6.30
N GLY A 44 -7.32 3.14 -7.09
CA GLY A 44 -6.33 3.43 -8.12
C GLY A 44 -5.98 2.19 -8.93
N ASN A 45 -5.18 2.39 -9.97
CA ASN A 45 -4.60 1.27 -10.69
C ASN A 45 -3.58 0.58 -9.81
N LEU A 46 -3.58 -0.74 -9.82
CA LEU A 46 -2.75 -1.54 -8.93
C LEU A 46 -1.40 -1.83 -9.56
N VAL A 47 -0.34 -1.56 -8.80
CA VAL A 47 1.03 -2.00 -9.08
C VAL A 47 1.40 -3.02 -8.01
N THR A 48 1.87 -4.19 -8.39
CA THR A 48 2.16 -5.29 -7.47
C THR A 48 3.64 -5.65 -7.48
N VAL A 49 4.15 -6.00 -6.29
CA VAL A 49 5.51 -6.50 -6.08
C VAL A 49 5.44 -7.72 -5.18
N ILE A 50 6.15 -8.78 -5.55
CA ILE A 50 6.32 -9.95 -4.69
C ILE A 50 7.81 -10.08 -4.36
N LEU A 51 8.15 -9.97 -3.07
CA LEU A 51 9.51 -10.19 -2.61
C LEU A 51 9.79 -11.70 -2.49
N LYS A 52 10.92 -12.13 -3.00
CA LYS A 52 11.35 -13.54 -2.95
C LYS A 52 12.37 -13.82 -1.84
N ASN A 53 13.00 -12.75 -1.33
CA ASN A 53 14.02 -12.81 -0.29
C ASN A 53 14.16 -11.43 0.39
N GLU A 54 15.21 -11.21 1.15
CA GLU A 54 15.45 -9.95 1.86
C GLU A 54 15.90 -8.80 0.95
N ASN A 55 16.13 -9.04 -0.33
CA ASN A 55 16.45 -7.98 -1.29
C ASN A 55 15.18 -7.19 -1.66
N THR A 56 15.15 -5.93 -1.26
CA THR A 56 13.99 -5.07 -1.44
C THR A 56 14.09 -4.12 -2.63
N GLN A 57 15.04 -4.32 -3.53
CA GLN A 57 15.21 -3.46 -4.71
C GLN A 57 13.98 -3.45 -5.62
N ALA A 58 13.22 -4.53 -5.66
CA ALA A 58 11.99 -4.60 -6.44
C ALA A 58 10.96 -3.53 -6.01
N ILE A 59 10.93 -3.19 -4.72
CA ILE A 59 10.05 -2.13 -4.21
C ILE A 59 10.46 -0.78 -4.78
N ARG A 60 11.76 -0.48 -4.81
CA ARG A 60 12.27 0.76 -5.40
C ARG A 60 11.91 0.85 -6.87
N GLN A 61 12.11 -0.22 -7.61
CA GLN A 61 11.76 -0.25 -9.04
C GLN A 61 10.26 -0.04 -9.27
N ALA A 62 9.42 -0.66 -8.46
CA ALA A 62 7.98 -0.47 -8.53
C ALA A 62 7.58 0.98 -8.24
N LEU A 63 8.19 1.61 -7.24
CA LEU A 63 7.95 3.03 -6.92
C LEU A 63 8.32 3.93 -8.10
N LEU A 64 9.45 3.67 -8.75
CA LEU A 64 9.89 4.44 -9.93
C LEU A 64 8.95 4.26 -11.12
N ASN A 65 8.25 3.13 -11.21
CA ASN A 65 7.31 2.83 -12.29
C ASN A 65 5.88 3.26 -11.98
N CYS A 66 5.57 3.62 -10.74
CA CYS A 66 4.25 4.12 -10.37
C CYS A 66 3.94 5.44 -11.06
N GLN A 67 2.70 5.57 -11.47
CA GLN A 67 2.13 6.82 -11.97
C GLN A 67 1.27 7.45 -10.88
N SER A 68 1.00 8.74 -11.03
CA SER A 68 0.11 9.46 -10.11
C SER A 68 -1.23 8.76 -10.00
N GLY A 69 -1.70 8.54 -8.76
CA GLY A 69 -2.95 7.86 -8.44
C GLY A 69 -2.86 6.34 -8.31
N ASP A 70 -1.71 5.73 -8.59
CA ASP A 70 -1.55 4.29 -8.45
C ASP A 70 -1.62 3.86 -6.98
N VAL A 71 -2.06 2.62 -6.77
CA VAL A 71 -1.99 1.92 -5.48
C VAL A 71 -0.90 0.85 -5.58
N LEU A 72 0.06 0.88 -4.68
CA LEU A 72 1.15 -0.09 -4.63
C LEU A 72 0.82 -1.19 -3.63
N CYS A 73 0.92 -2.45 -4.05
CA CYS A 73 0.74 -3.60 -3.19
C CYS A 73 2.02 -4.45 -3.17
N ILE A 74 2.55 -4.68 -1.97
CA ILE A 74 3.81 -5.39 -1.76
C ILE A 74 3.54 -6.66 -0.97
N ASP A 75 3.83 -7.81 -1.55
CA ASP A 75 3.86 -9.06 -0.81
C ASP A 75 5.24 -9.23 -0.18
N ALA A 76 5.34 -8.96 1.11
CA ALA A 76 6.55 -9.00 1.90
C ALA A 76 6.51 -10.09 2.99
N ARG A 77 5.64 -11.09 2.84
CA ARG A 77 5.48 -12.15 3.84
C ARG A 77 6.75 -12.96 4.06
N VAL A 78 7.60 -13.04 3.05
CA VAL A 78 8.91 -13.71 3.14
C VAL A 78 9.84 -13.08 4.19
N LEU A 79 9.64 -11.83 4.53
CA LEU A 79 10.47 -11.10 5.50
C LEU A 79 10.10 -11.38 6.96
N ASN A 80 9.00 -12.09 7.21
CA ASN A 80 8.49 -12.39 8.54
C ASN A 80 8.30 -11.14 9.40
N HIS A 81 9.17 -10.92 10.40
CA HIS A 81 9.06 -9.80 11.34
C HIS A 81 9.81 -8.54 10.91
N ARG A 82 10.51 -8.56 9.78
CA ARG A 82 11.26 -7.39 9.31
C ARG A 82 10.38 -6.51 8.45
N ALA A 83 10.40 -5.22 8.75
CA ALA A 83 9.67 -4.21 7.99
C ALA A 83 10.40 -3.86 6.69
N CYS A 84 9.66 -3.80 5.61
CA CYS A 84 10.18 -3.36 4.31
C CYS A 84 9.73 -1.95 3.93
N TRP A 85 8.90 -1.32 4.74
CA TRP A 85 8.32 -0.02 4.46
C TRP A 85 8.39 0.88 5.68
N GLY A 86 8.78 2.13 5.47
CA GLY A 86 8.85 3.13 6.52
C GLY A 86 8.66 4.54 5.98
N ALA A 87 9.11 5.54 6.74
CA ALA A 87 8.90 6.95 6.42
C ALA A 87 9.57 7.37 5.11
N LEU A 88 10.80 6.93 4.84
CA LEU A 88 11.51 7.33 3.63
C LEU A 88 10.79 6.88 2.37
N ARG A 89 10.39 5.61 2.32
CA ARG A 89 9.63 5.08 1.18
C ARG A 89 8.26 5.74 1.05
N THR A 90 7.64 6.12 2.16
CA THR A 90 6.41 6.90 2.17
C THR A 90 6.62 8.25 1.49
N CYS A 91 7.70 8.96 1.80
CA CYS A 91 8.02 10.22 1.13
C CYS A 91 8.25 10.04 -0.37
N ILE A 92 8.93 8.97 -0.77
CA ILE A 92 9.15 8.67 -2.19
C ILE A 92 7.81 8.38 -2.90
N ALA A 93 6.94 7.61 -2.27
CA ALA A 93 5.60 7.33 -2.79
C ALA A 93 4.78 8.61 -2.97
N MET A 94 4.82 9.50 -2.00
CA MET A 94 4.14 10.80 -2.09
C MET A 94 4.68 11.63 -3.24
N TYR A 95 6.00 11.65 -3.42
CA TYR A 95 6.65 12.37 -4.52
C TYR A 95 6.18 11.86 -5.89
N HIS A 96 5.97 10.55 -6.01
CA HIS A 96 5.48 9.95 -7.26
C HIS A 96 3.95 10.01 -7.40
N GLY A 97 3.24 10.60 -6.45
CA GLY A 97 1.80 10.73 -6.51
C GLY A 97 1.04 9.42 -6.25
N VAL A 98 1.68 8.44 -5.61
CA VAL A 98 1.02 7.18 -5.23
C VAL A 98 -0.14 7.49 -4.29
N SER A 99 -1.29 6.87 -4.52
CA SER A 99 -2.52 7.11 -3.77
C SER A 99 -2.51 6.41 -2.41
N ALA A 100 -2.06 5.16 -2.37
CA ALA A 100 -2.01 4.36 -1.16
C ALA A 100 -1.02 3.21 -1.33
N VAL A 101 -0.56 2.65 -0.21
CA VAL A 101 0.34 1.49 -0.21
C VAL A 101 -0.23 0.41 0.70
N MET A 102 -0.25 -0.80 0.19
CA MET A 102 -0.61 -2.00 0.93
C MET A 102 0.63 -2.89 1.07
N VAL A 103 1.00 -3.22 2.30
CA VAL A 103 2.14 -4.09 2.60
C VAL A 103 1.63 -5.35 3.28
N LEU A 104 1.71 -6.48 2.57
CA LEU A 104 1.49 -7.80 3.18
C LEU A 104 2.77 -8.17 3.93
N GLY A 105 2.98 -7.51 5.05
CA GLY A 105 4.15 -7.60 5.89
C GLY A 105 4.18 -6.50 6.93
N ARG A 106 5.34 -6.27 7.52
CA ARG A 106 5.52 -5.29 8.59
C ARG A 106 5.92 -3.92 8.03
N VAL A 107 5.54 -2.90 8.79
CA VAL A 107 5.84 -1.49 8.51
C VAL A 107 6.54 -0.91 9.74
N THR A 108 7.49 -0.02 9.53
CA THR A 108 8.15 0.73 10.60
C THR A 108 7.78 2.22 10.51
N ASP A 109 8.23 3.02 11.48
CA ASP A 109 8.04 4.48 11.50
C ASP A 109 6.56 4.90 11.51
N SER A 110 5.70 4.18 12.23
CA SER A 110 4.25 4.44 12.20
C SER A 110 3.88 5.86 12.59
N ARG A 111 4.59 6.47 13.53
CA ARG A 111 4.37 7.86 13.96
C ARG A 111 4.67 8.86 12.85
N ALA A 112 5.80 8.68 12.17
CA ALA A 112 6.18 9.55 11.07
C ALA A 112 5.20 9.42 9.90
N ILE A 113 4.75 8.21 9.60
CA ILE A 113 3.74 7.95 8.57
C ILE A 113 2.42 8.65 8.91
N GLU A 114 1.99 8.58 10.17
CA GLU A 114 0.80 9.31 10.63
C GLU A 114 0.94 10.82 10.42
N GLN A 115 2.09 11.39 10.78
CA GLN A 115 2.36 12.81 10.59
C GLN A 115 2.38 13.23 9.12
N LEU A 116 2.85 12.35 8.24
CA LEU A 116 2.83 12.58 6.79
C LEU A 116 1.41 12.53 6.21
N GLY A 117 0.47 11.91 6.90
CA GLY A 117 -0.91 11.80 6.44
C GLY A 117 -1.10 10.89 5.22
N PHE A 118 -0.16 10.01 4.93
CA PHE A 118 -0.21 9.12 3.77
C PHE A 118 -0.77 7.75 4.17
N PRO A 119 -1.71 7.18 3.38
CA PRO A 119 -2.35 5.92 3.72
C PRO A 119 -1.42 4.72 3.44
N VAL A 120 -0.99 4.08 4.52
CA VAL A 120 -0.25 2.82 4.49
C VAL A 120 -1.03 1.78 5.26
N PHE A 121 -1.25 0.64 4.63
CA PHE A 121 -1.90 -0.53 5.21
C PHE A 121 -0.87 -1.64 5.34
N GLY A 122 -0.90 -2.39 6.44
CA GLY A 122 0.06 -3.47 6.68
C GLY A 122 -0.51 -4.53 7.59
N LEU A 123 0.26 -5.60 7.82
CA LEU A 123 -0.10 -6.66 8.75
C LEU A 123 0.28 -6.34 10.19
N GLY A 124 1.05 -5.30 10.40
CA GLY A 124 1.49 -4.84 11.70
C GLY A 124 2.76 -4.01 11.61
N ILE A 125 3.28 -3.59 12.76
CA ILE A 125 4.49 -2.79 12.86
C ILE A 125 5.65 -3.61 13.41
N SER A 126 6.88 -3.23 13.07
CA SER A 126 8.09 -3.84 13.60
C SER A 126 9.22 -2.82 13.68
N PRO A 127 10.04 -2.84 14.74
CA PRO A 127 11.24 -2.02 14.80
C PRO A 127 12.39 -2.61 13.97
N LEU A 128 12.28 -3.89 13.59
CA LEU A 128 13.30 -4.55 12.77
C LEU A 128 13.08 -4.21 11.31
N THR A 129 14.13 -3.78 10.64
CA THR A 129 14.07 -3.42 9.23
C THR A 129 14.97 -4.33 8.38
N THR A 130 14.74 -4.29 7.08
CA THR A 130 15.66 -4.88 6.10
C THR A 130 16.87 -3.98 5.94
N SER A 131 17.99 -4.59 5.71
CA SER A 131 19.25 -3.88 5.42
C SER A 131 19.22 -3.25 4.02
#